data_d7df8dc95156b3eb05e05327630bdc11
#
_entry.id   d7df8dc95156b3eb05e05327630bdc11
#
_cell.length_a   1.000
_cell.length_b   1.000
_cell.length_c   1.000
_cell.angle_alpha   90.00
_cell.angle_beta   90.00
_cell.angle_gamma   90.00
#
_symmetry.space_group_name_H-M   'P 1'
#
loop_
_entity.id
_entity.type
_entity.pdbx_description
1 polymer ?
#
loop_
_entity_poly.entity_id
_entity_poly.type
_entity_poly.pdbx_seq_one_letter_code
_entity_poly.pdbx_strand_id
1 'polypeptide(L)'
;MTFMTWPRLARFLSLPLALGLAASSACAQSAAGFAPLTIQDQGSFAVGGTVATTPGAYDNNQPTAEGQSFHGDHLYAFYQVPQNARALPIVMLHGAFQSARSWETTSDGREGFQTLFLRRGFPVYLVDQPRRGRAGNSTVAATIEPTPNDQLFFDQFRIGKWPDYFDNVQFDRSPETLDQFFRSVTPNTGPYDAGVISDAISALFDRTGPGILFTHSQGGGPGWLTAIKNPNVKAIVALEPGSGFIFPEGELPDAMPSAAGTLEPEAVPLSDFEKLTRIPIVIYYGDNFPTEPTTERGQDNWRVRLAMARLWVDAVNRHGGEARLIHLPEIGIRGNTHFLMSDLNNLEIADLVARFLAEKNLD
;
A
#
# COMPACT_ATOMS: atom_id res chain seq x y z
N MET A 1 33.93 -82.53 -9.12
CA MET A 1 34.06 -82.77 -7.66
C MET A 1 35.06 -81.71 -7.18
N THR A 2 34.63 -80.60 -6.64
CA THR A 2 35.53 -79.69 -5.99
C THR A 2 34.72 -78.97 -4.93
N PHE A 3 35.11 -79.11 -3.70
CA PHE A 3 34.44 -78.59 -2.52
C PHE A 3 34.73 -77.12 -2.35
N MET A 4 33.69 -76.35 -2.15
CA MET A 4 33.72 -74.92 -1.92
C MET A 4 33.64 -74.63 -0.40
N THR A 5 34.67 -74.07 0.16
CA THR A 5 34.73 -73.62 1.58
C THR A 5 34.24 -72.17 1.75
N TRP A 6 33.35 -71.96 2.68
CA TRP A 6 32.84 -70.66 3.07
C TRP A 6 33.72 -70.04 4.16
N PRO A 7 34.03 -68.74 4.09
CA PRO A 7 34.66 -68.02 5.20
C PRO A 7 33.64 -67.39 6.12
N ARG A 8 34.07 -67.26 7.36
CA ARG A 8 33.34 -66.87 8.57
C ARG A 8 32.80 -65.41 8.51
N LEU A 9 31.56 -65.19 9.03
CA LEU A 9 30.95 -63.96 9.33
C LEU A 9 31.76 -63.15 10.36
N ALA A 10 32.16 -61.94 9.98
CA ALA A 10 32.58 -60.88 10.91
C ALA A 10 31.33 -60.10 11.38
N ARG A 11 31.09 -60.08 12.68
CA ARG A 11 30.05 -59.26 13.31
C ARG A 11 30.51 -57.80 13.34
N PHE A 12 29.87 -56.94 12.55
CA PHE A 12 29.98 -55.50 12.72
C PHE A 12 28.98 -55.05 13.78
N LEU A 13 29.49 -54.47 14.85
CA LEU A 13 28.71 -53.72 15.83
C LEU A 13 28.23 -52.41 15.13
N SER A 14 26.95 -52.29 14.89
CA SER A 14 26.33 -51.06 14.48
C SER A 14 26.07 -50.15 15.71
N LEU A 15 26.84 -49.08 15.87
CA LEU A 15 26.47 -47.96 16.72
C LEU A 15 25.32 -47.20 16.04
N PRO A 16 24.22 -46.86 16.75
CA PRO A 16 23.21 -45.97 16.21
C PRO A 16 23.76 -44.54 16.28
N LEU A 17 23.98 -43.94 15.11
CA LEU A 17 24.23 -42.51 14.97
C LEU A 17 22.89 -41.81 15.19
N ALA A 18 22.66 -41.25 16.38
CA ALA A 18 21.54 -40.37 16.66
C ALA A 18 21.77 -39.06 15.94
N LEU A 19 21.21 -38.88 14.74
CA LEU A 19 21.04 -37.59 14.14
C LEU A 19 20.00 -36.81 14.96
N GLY A 20 20.47 -35.93 15.83
CA GLY A 20 19.66 -34.90 16.44
C GLY A 20 19.22 -33.93 15.35
N LEU A 21 17.98 -34.04 14.88
CA LEU A 21 17.31 -32.94 14.17
C LEU A 21 17.14 -31.81 15.17
N ALA A 22 18.07 -30.86 15.14
CA ALA A 22 17.82 -29.55 15.69
C ALA A 22 16.76 -28.90 14.80
N ALA A 23 15.49 -29.05 15.15
CA ALA A 23 14.43 -28.22 14.64
C ALA A 23 14.77 -26.78 15.07
N SER A 24 15.37 -26.01 14.18
CA SER A 24 15.45 -24.56 14.31
C SER A 24 14.01 -24.06 14.30
N SER A 25 13.42 -23.89 15.49
CA SER A 25 12.23 -23.07 15.64
C SER A 25 12.65 -21.66 15.27
N ALA A 26 12.42 -21.28 14.03
CA ALA A 26 12.32 -19.89 13.64
C ALA A 26 11.07 -19.34 14.35
N CYS A 27 11.14 -19.13 15.66
CA CYS A 27 10.26 -18.21 16.34
C CYS A 27 10.54 -16.86 15.68
N ALA A 28 9.55 -16.32 14.96
CA ALA A 28 9.55 -14.91 14.65
C ALA A 28 9.89 -14.18 15.93
N GLN A 29 11.03 -13.52 15.93
CA GLN A 29 11.49 -12.74 17.08
C GLN A 29 10.46 -11.63 17.25
N SER A 30 9.52 -11.82 18.18
CA SER A 30 8.63 -10.74 18.59
C SER A 30 9.54 -9.60 19.02
N ALA A 31 9.41 -8.46 18.37
CA ALA A 31 10.12 -7.25 18.73
C ALA A 31 9.96 -7.08 20.23
N ALA A 32 11.07 -7.08 20.96
CA ALA A 32 11.10 -7.03 22.40
C ALA A 32 10.33 -5.81 22.89
N GLY A 33 9.23 -5.98 23.60
CA GLY A 33 8.65 -4.95 24.45
C GLY A 33 7.18 -4.60 24.25
N PHE A 34 6.48 -5.03 23.20
CA PHE A 34 5.05 -4.71 23.08
C PHE A 34 4.15 -5.76 23.74
N ALA A 35 3.14 -5.28 24.49
CA ALA A 35 2.10 -6.15 25.04
C ALA A 35 1.34 -6.89 23.92
N PRO A 36 0.78 -8.08 24.19
CA PRO A 36 -0.10 -8.76 23.25
C PRO A 36 -1.21 -7.84 22.74
N LEU A 37 -1.51 -7.89 21.44
CA LEU A 37 -2.62 -7.18 20.84
C LEU A 37 -3.86 -8.07 20.90
N THR A 38 -4.94 -7.58 21.52
CA THR A 38 -6.22 -8.29 21.58
C THR A 38 -7.13 -7.79 20.47
N ILE A 39 -7.52 -8.69 19.58
CA ILE A 39 -8.50 -8.43 18.51
C ILE A 39 -9.87 -8.92 18.98
N GLN A 40 -10.85 -8.01 18.98
CA GLN A 40 -12.24 -8.30 19.35
C GLN A 40 -13.00 -8.94 18.18
N ASP A 41 -12.74 -8.49 16.95
CA ASP A 41 -13.39 -8.98 15.73
C ASP A 41 -12.44 -8.86 14.54
N GLN A 42 -12.53 -9.79 13.59
CA GLN A 42 -11.82 -9.76 12.33
C GLN A 42 -12.56 -10.52 11.25
N GLY A 43 -12.34 -10.16 10.01
CA GLY A 43 -12.92 -10.85 8.88
C GLY A 43 -12.51 -10.27 7.54
N SER A 44 -13.15 -10.74 6.49
CA SER A 44 -12.92 -10.21 5.15
C SER A 44 -14.15 -10.30 4.27
N PHE A 45 -14.22 -9.45 3.26
CA PHE A 45 -15.30 -9.44 2.27
C PHE A 45 -14.84 -8.74 0.99
N ALA A 46 -15.59 -8.92 -0.08
CA ALA A 46 -15.48 -8.14 -1.29
C ALA A 46 -16.64 -7.12 -1.38
N VAL A 47 -16.40 -5.98 -2.00
CA VAL A 47 -17.40 -4.91 -2.16
C VAL A 47 -17.17 -4.11 -3.44
N GLY A 48 -18.25 -3.52 -3.97
CA GLY A 48 -18.21 -2.80 -5.24
C GLY A 48 -18.02 -3.73 -6.45
N GLY A 49 -17.51 -3.19 -7.52
CA GLY A 49 -17.25 -3.91 -8.76
C GLY A 49 -18.45 -4.04 -9.68
N THR A 50 -18.27 -4.87 -10.70
CA THR A 50 -19.23 -5.08 -11.78
C THR A 50 -19.56 -6.56 -11.91
N VAL A 51 -20.85 -6.84 -12.18
CA VAL A 51 -21.31 -8.18 -12.58
C VAL A 51 -21.64 -8.15 -14.07
N ALA A 52 -20.82 -8.79 -14.88
CA ALA A 52 -21.08 -9.01 -16.28
C ALA A 52 -21.89 -10.31 -16.46
N THR A 53 -22.95 -10.29 -17.27
CA THR A 53 -23.78 -11.46 -17.58
C THR A 53 -23.81 -11.74 -19.05
N THR A 54 -23.72 -13.01 -19.44
CA THR A 54 -23.86 -13.44 -20.83
C THR A 54 -25.29 -13.94 -21.05
N PRO A 55 -26.01 -13.48 -22.10
CA PRO A 55 -27.34 -13.97 -22.42
C PRO A 55 -27.38 -15.48 -22.65
N GLY A 56 -28.54 -16.09 -22.48
CA GLY A 56 -28.77 -17.52 -22.71
C GLY A 56 -29.08 -18.25 -21.41
N ALA A 57 -29.08 -19.57 -21.47
CA ALA A 57 -29.32 -20.45 -20.33
C ALA A 57 -28.06 -21.27 -20.04
N TYR A 58 -27.67 -21.29 -18.77
CA TYR A 58 -26.53 -22.11 -18.32
C TYR A 58 -26.87 -23.59 -18.43
N ASP A 59 -25.98 -24.37 -19.07
CA ASP A 59 -26.04 -25.83 -19.10
C ASP A 59 -24.69 -26.39 -18.59
N ASN A 60 -24.71 -27.11 -17.48
CA ASN A 60 -23.53 -27.72 -16.89
C ASN A 60 -22.83 -28.74 -17.82
N ASN A 61 -23.57 -29.34 -18.75
CA ASN A 61 -23.03 -30.33 -19.70
C ASN A 61 -22.43 -29.68 -20.96
N GLN A 62 -22.64 -28.38 -21.13
CA GLN A 62 -22.12 -27.58 -22.24
C GLN A 62 -21.44 -26.32 -21.68
N PRO A 63 -20.15 -26.38 -21.26
CA PRO A 63 -19.45 -25.30 -20.57
C PRO A 63 -19.13 -24.15 -21.54
N THR A 64 -20.15 -23.44 -21.99
CA THR A 64 -20.06 -22.20 -22.76
C THR A 64 -20.21 -20.98 -21.85
N ALA A 65 -20.07 -19.79 -22.39
CA ALA A 65 -20.33 -18.55 -21.64
C ALA A 65 -21.82 -18.26 -21.47
N GLU A 66 -22.70 -18.95 -22.20
CA GLU A 66 -24.15 -18.68 -22.15
C GLU A 66 -24.76 -18.88 -20.77
N GLY A 67 -25.57 -17.91 -20.34
CA GLY A 67 -26.24 -17.92 -19.04
C GLY A 67 -25.32 -17.77 -17.84
N GLN A 68 -24.03 -17.54 -18.04
CA GLN A 68 -23.06 -17.35 -16.97
C GLN A 68 -22.88 -15.87 -16.60
N SER A 69 -22.42 -15.63 -15.37
CA SER A 69 -22.06 -14.30 -14.89
C SER A 69 -20.59 -14.29 -14.41
N PHE A 70 -19.97 -13.12 -14.51
CA PHE A 70 -18.62 -12.87 -14.06
C PHE A 70 -18.61 -11.66 -13.12
N HIS A 71 -18.02 -11.83 -11.91
CA HIS A 71 -17.87 -10.78 -10.94
C HIS A 71 -16.42 -10.28 -10.99
N GLY A 72 -16.23 -9.03 -11.40
CA GLY A 72 -14.91 -8.39 -11.50
C GLY A 72 -14.88 -6.96 -10.98
N ASP A 73 -13.70 -6.37 -10.97
CA ASP A 73 -13.48 -4.97 -10.58
C ASP A 73 -13.93 -4.62 -9.15
N HIS A 74 -14.15 -5.63 -8.29
CA HIS A 74 -14.43 -5.44 -6.87
C HIS A 74 -13.16 -5.14 -6.07
N LEU A 75 -13.32 -4.54 -4.91
CA LEU A 75 -12.30 -4.41 -3.87
C LEU A 75 -12.38 -5.60 -2.92
N TYR A 76 -11.25 -6.08 -2.43
CA TYR A 76 -11.18 -6.99 -1.27
C TYR A 76 -10.77 -6.19 -0.04
N ALA A 77 -11.48 -6.39 1.07
CA ALA A 77 -11.15 -5.81 2.37
C ALA A 77 -10.94 -6.92 3.41
N PHE A 78 -9.83 -6.83 4.15
CA PHE A 78 -9.58 -7.56 5.38
C PHE A 78 -9.63 -6.57 6.54
N TYR A 79 -10.34 -6.89 7.62
CA TYR A 79 -10.46 -5.98 8.74
C TYR A 79 -10.12 -6.64 10.07
N GLN A 80 -9.65 -5.81 11.00
CA GLN A 80 -9.45 -6.14 12.40
C GLN A 80 -9.95 -5.00 13.28
N VAL A 81 -10.66 -5.37 14.34
CA VAL A 81 -11.18 -4.45 15.35
C VAL A 81 -10.51 -4.78 16.68
N PRO A 82 -9.71 -3.87 17.26
CA PRO A 82 -9.06 -4.11 18.54
C PRO A 82 -10.08 -4.01 19.69
N GLN A 83 -9.72 -4.55 20.85
CA GLN A 83 -10.51 -4.36 22.05
C GLN A 83 -10.55 -2.87 22.43
N ASN A 84 -11.71 -2.37 22.86
CA ASN A 84 -11.94 -0.95 23.15
C ASN A 84 -11.68 -0.04 21.94
N ALA A 85 -12.20 -0.44 20.79
CA ALA A 85 -11.98 0.25 19.53
C ALA A 85 -12.51 1.69 19.54
N ARG A 86 -11.78 2.58 18.86
CA ARG A 86 -12.22 3.94 18.51
C ARG A 86 -13.37 3.90 17.53
N ALA A 87 -14.13 4.99 17.44
CA ALA A 87 -15.35 5.05 16.62
C ALA A 87 -15.05 5.04 15.11
N LEU A 88 -13.96 5.68 14.68
CA LEU A 88 -13.62 5.81 13.27
C LEU A 88 -12.59 4.76 12.86
N PRO A 89 -12.93 3.85 11.93
CA PRO A 89 -11.96 2.95 11.34
C PRO A 89 -11.01 3.68 10.39
N ILE A 90 -9.83 3.08 10.19
CA ILE A 90 -8.87 3.49 9.18
C ILE A 90 -8.94 2.51 8.00
N VAL A 91 -9.19 3.01 6.81
CA VAL A 91 -9.08 2.28 5.53
C VAL A 91 -7.74 2.57 4.91
N MET A 92 -6.92 1.56 4.64
CA MET A 92 -5.56 1.69 4.13
C MET A 92 -5.48 1.25 2.67
N LEU A 93 -5.33 2.22 1.76
CA LEU A 93 -5.22 2.04 0.31
C LEU A 93 -3.76 2.12 -0.14
N HIS A 94 -3.27 1.06 -0.73
CA HIS A 94 -1.91 0.95 -1.26
C HIS A 94 -1.71 1.66 -2.61
N GLY A 95 -0.46 1.74 -3.07
CA GLY A 95 -0.06 2.35 -4.35
C GLY A 95 0.13 1.36 -5.50
N ALA A 96 0.84 1.84 -6.56
CA ALA A 96 1.19 1.02 -7.71
C ALA A 96 2.13 -0.13 -7.32
N PHE A 97 1.96 -1.28 -7.96
CA PHE A 97 2.75 -2.49 -7.72
C PHE A 97 2.75 -2.99 -6.26
N GLN A 98 1.75 -2.61 -5.50
CA GLN A 98 1.58 -2.96 -4.09
C GLN A 98 0.25 -3.70 -3.89
N SER A 99 0.10 -4.24 -2.68
CA SER A 99 -1.12 -4.81 -2.14
C SER A 99 -1.28 -4.38 -0.68
N ALA A 100 -2.30 -4.86 0.00
CA ALA A 100 -2.49 -4.67 1.44
C ALA A 100 -1.23 -4.98 2.27
N ARG A 101 -0.34 -5.86 1.78
CA ARG A 101 0.93 -6.23 2.41
C ARG A 101 1.79 -5.02 2.76
N SER A 102 1.71 -3.92 2.00
CA SER A 102 2.49 -2.69 2.26
C SER A 102 2.21 -2.07 3.63
N TRP A 103 1.08 -2.40 4.24
CA TRP A 103 0.66 -1.90 5.54
C TRP A 103 0.86 -2.90 6.69
N GLU A 104 1.12 -4.18 6.35
CA GLU A 104 1.29 -5.28 7.30
C GLU A 104 2.68 -5.25 7.95
N THR A 105 3.37 -6.39 8.00
CA THR A 105 4.73 -6.48 8.52
C THR A 105 5.72 -5.82 7.54
N THR A 106 6.64 -5.01 8.07
CA THR A 106 7.71 -4.39 7.28
C THR A 106 8.66 -5.43 6.68
N SER A 107 9.42 -5.07 5.66
CA SER A 107 10.35 -6.00 5.00
C SER A 107 11.43 -6.55 5.93
N ASP A 108 11.79 -5.82 6.97
CA ASP A 108 12.74 -6.22 8.03
C ASP A 108 12.06 -6.90 9.24
N GLY A 109 10.75 -7.23 9.15
CA GLY A 109 10.02 -8.04 10.12
C GLY A 109 9.41 -7.30 11.30
N ARG A 110 9.47 -5.96 11.34
CA ARG A 110 8.83 -5.13 12.38
C ARG A 110 7.33 -4.98 12.15
N GLU A 111 6.63 -4.43 13.15
CA GLU A 111 5.22 -4.06 13.02
C GLU A 111 5.04 -2.93 12.00
N GLY A 112 4.18 -3.14 10.99
CA GLY A 112 3.78 -2.10 10.06
C GLY A 112 2.57 -1.30 10.56
N PHE A 113 2.08 -0.38 9.75
CA PHE A 113 1.02 0.56 10.14
C PHE A 113 -0.26 -0.12 10.58
N GLN A 114 -0.63 -1.25 10.00
CA GLN A 114 -1.77 -2.05 10.48
C GLN A 114 -1.70 -2.28 11.99
N THR A 115 -0.62 -2.91 12.45
CA THR A 115 -0.46 -3.25 13.87
C THR A 115 -0.27 -2.00 14.72
N LEU A 116 0.49 -1.01 14.24
CA LEU A 116 0.72 0.24 14.97
C LEU A 116 -0.57 1.03 15.22
N PHE A 117 -1.53 1.03 14.28
CA PHE A 117 -2.81 1.71 14.47
C PHE A 117 -3.82 0.87 15.24
N LEU A 118 -3.81 -0.46 15.11
CA LEU A 118 -4.56 -1.35 16.00
C LEU A 118 -4.16 -1.15 17.46
N ARG A 119 -2.85 -1.00 17.77
CA ARG A 119 -2.36 -0.68 19.14
C ARG A 119 -2.82 0.67 19.65
N ARG A 120 -3.09 1.62 18.73
CA ARG A 120 -3.68 2.94 19.06
C ARG A 120 -5.20 2.90 19.16
N GLY A 121 -5.81 1.72 19.07
CA GLY A 121 -7.24 1.50 19.23
C GLY A 121 -8.08 1.70 17.96
N PHE A 122 -7.49 1.94 16.81
CA PHE A 122 -8.26 2.09 15.57
C PHE A 122 -8.63 0.73 14.98
N PRO A 123 -9.90 0.50 14.59
CA PRO A 123 -10.21 -0.56 13.65
C PRO A 123 -9.49 -0.29 12.32
N VAL A 124 -8.94 -1.33 11.71
CA VAL A 124 -8.18 -1.20 10.47
C VAL A 124 -8.77 -2.08 9.38
N TYR A 125 -8.99 -1.49 8.21
CA TYR A 125 -9.37 -2.16 6.97
C TYR A 125 -8.20 -2.10 6.00
N LEU A 126 -7.57 -3.23 5.72
CA LEU A 126 -6.58 -3.37 4.67
C LEU A 126 -7.28 -3.72 3.37
N VAL A 127 -7.02 -2.96 2.32
CA VAL A 127 -7.69 -3.19 1.04
C VAL A 127 -6.71 -3.59 -0.06
N ASP A 128 -7.11 -4.59 -0.86
CA ASP A 128 -6.56 -4.77 -2.19
C ASP A 128 -7.52 -4.09 -3.17
N GLN A 129 -7.00 -3.09 -3.90
CA GLN A 129 -7.80 -2.36 -4.87
C GLN A 129 -8.23 -3.26 -6.05
N PRO A 130 -9.29 -2.91 -6.78
CA PRO A 130 -9.68 -3.63 -8.00
C PRO A 130 -8.49 -3.94 -8.90
N ARG A 131 -8.48 -5.13 -9.48
CA ARG A 131 -7.45 -5.61 -10.41
C ARG A 131 -6.06 -5.75 -9.75
N ARG A 132 -6.03 -6.05 -8.46
CA ARG A 132 -4.79 -6.23 -7.71
C ARG A 132 -4.94 -7.27 -6.59
N GLY A 133 -3.88 -8.05 -6.32
CA GLY A 133 -3.81 -8.98 -5.18
C GLY A 133 -5.02 -9.90 -5.09
N ARG A 134 -5.70 -9.93 -3.93
CA ARG A 134 -6.90 -10.75 -3.68
C ARG A 134 -8.16 -10.24 -4.40
N ALA A 135 -8.12 -9.06 -5.00
CA ALA A 135 -9.15 -8.46 -5.84
C ALA A 135 -8.80 -8.55 -7.34
N GLY A 136 -8.17 -9.65 -7.74
CA GLY A 136 -7.55 -9.79 -9.06
C GLY A 136 -8.50 -9.99 -10.25
N ASN A 137 -9.79 -10.23 -10.04
CA ASN A 137 -10.74 -10.38 -11.14
C ASN A 137 -10.98 -9.02 -11.84
N SER A 138 -10.70 -8.98 -13.16
CA SER A 138 -10.86 -7.79 -13.99
C SER A 138 -11.93 -8.02 -15.07
N THR A 139 -12.84 -7.06 -15.27
CA THR A 139 -13.78 -7.08 -16.39
C THR A 139 -13.13 -6.68 -17.72
N VAL A 140 -11.88 -6.21 -17.69
CA VAL A 140 -11.08 -5.84 -18.85
C VAL A 140 -9.91 -6.79 -18.98
N ALA A 141 -9.75 -7.38 -20.16
CA ALA A 141 -8.65 -8.29 -20.44
C ALA A 141 -7.29 -7.59 -20.30
N ALA A 142 -6.33 -8.27 -19.70
CA ALA A 142 -4.94 -7.85 -19.62
C ALA A 142 -4.00 -9.05 -19.66
N THR A 143 -2.78 -8.84 -20.16
CA THR A 143 -1.70 -9.81 -20.11
C THR A 143 -0.75 -9.40 -18.98
N ILE A 144 -0.37 -10.36 -18.12
CA ILE A 144 0.62 -10.16 -17.08
C ILE A 144 1.95 -10.68 -17.62
N GLU A 145 2.89 -9.76 -17.85
CA GLU A 145 4.23 -10.09 -18.32
C GLU A 145 5.23 -10.05 -17.15
N PRO A 146 6.16 -11.02 -17.07
CA PRO A 146 7.24 -10.97 -16.11
C PRO A 146 8.18 -9.80 -16.47
N THR A 147 8.15 -8.72 -15.71
CA THR A 147 8.93 -7.53 -15.97
C THR A 147 10.01 -7.36 -14.90
N PRO A 148 11.32 -7.43 -15.26
CA PRO A 148 12.40 -7.19 -14.31
C PRO A 148 12.46 -5.69 -13.98
N ASN A 149 12.18 -5.33 -12.72
CA ASN A 149 12.09 -3.94 -12.27
C ASN A 149 12.62 -3.71 -10.83
N ASP A 150 13.28 -4.69 -10.23
CA ASP A 150 13.76 -4.58 -8.84
C ASP A 150 14.71 -3.40 -8.65
N GLN A 151 15.72 -3.25 -9.53
CA GLN A 151 16.67 -2.15 -9.46
C GLN A 151 16.02 -0.80 -9.75
N LEU A 152 15.08 -0.77 -10.70
CA LEU A 152 14.28 0.43 -10.97
C LEU A 152 13.49 0.87 -9.73
N PHE A 153 12.90 -0.06 -8.99
CA PHE A 153 12.15 0.25 -7.77
C PHE A 153 13.05 0.68 -6.63
N PHE A 154 14.26 0.12 -6.52
CA PHE A 154 15.25 0.58 -5.56
C PHE A 154 15.55 2.09 -5.74
N ASP A 155 15.81 2.51 -6.97
CA ASP A 155 16.09 3.91 -7.30
C ASP A 155 14.84 4.78 -7.25
N GLN A 156 13.75 4.31 -7.86
CA GLN A 156 12.47 5.03 -7.95
C GLN A 156 11.89 5.34 -6.58
N PHE A 157 12.08 4.43 -5.62
CA PHE A 157 11.54 4.58 -4.27
C PHE A 157 12.56 5.16 -3.27
N ARG A 158 13.67 5.67 -3.77
CA ARG A 158 14.67 6.43 -3.03
C ARG A 158 15.32 5.66 -1.87
N ILE A 159 15.52 4.34 -2.07
CA ILE A 159 16.35 3.54 -1.17
C ILE A 159 17.82 3.88 -1.40
N GLY A 160 18.19 4.18 -2.64
CA GLY A 160 19.53 4.55 -3.05
C GLY A 160 19.62 4.83 -4.54
N LYS A 161 20.80 4.63 -5.07
CA LYS A 161 21.13 4.50 -6.51
C LYS A 161 21.80 3.16 -6.68
N TRP A 162 21.12 2.22 -7.28
CA TRP A 162 21.61 0.84 -7.36
C TRP A 162 23.07 0.71 -7.81
N PRO A 163 23.92 -0.07 -7.09
CA PRO A 163 23.61 -0.87 -5.89
C PRO A 163 23.79 -0.13 -4.56
N ASP A 164 24.07 1.18 -4.57
CA ASP A 164 24.48 1.94 -3.40
C ASP A 164 23.25 2.56 -2.68
N TYR A 165 23.16 2.33 -1.37
CA TYR A 165 22.15 2.94 -0.52
C TYR A 165 22.49 4.41 -0.26
N PHE A 166 21.47 5.27 -0.07
CA PHE A 166 21.75 6.59 0.49
C PHE A 166 22.27 6.49 1.93
N ASP A 167 23.21 7.34 2.30
CA ASP A 167 23.91 7.24 3.59
C ASP A 167 22.98 7.26 4.80
N ASN A 168 21.94 8.09 4.74
CA ASN A 168 20.97 8.34 5.80
C ASN A 168 19.67 7.54 5.65
N VAL A 169 19.58 6.60 4.70
CA VAL A 169 18.32 5.93 4.38
C VAL A 169 17.73 5.18 5.58
N GLN A 170 16.45 5.35 5.80
CA GLN A 170 15.65 4.65 6.82
C GLN A 170 15.19 3.27 6.34
N PHE A 171 16.09 2.52 5.72
CA PHE A 171 15.85 1.18 5.20
C PHE A 171 16.92 0.23 5.74
N ASP A 172 16.54 -0.94 6.23
CA ASP A 172 17.50 -1.96 6.65
C ASP A 172 18.21 -2.55 5.44
N ARG A 173 19.56 -2.49 5.47
CA ARG A 173 20.42 -2.82 4.33
C ARG A 173 20.77 -4.31 4.25
N SER A 174 20.15 -5.16 5.06
CA SER A 174 20.37 -6.60 4.99
C SER A 174 19.87 -7.17 3.67
N PRO A 175 20.54 -8.17 3.10
CA PRO A 175 20.06 -8.84 1.89
C PRO A 175 18.66 -9.45 2.06
N GLU A 176 18.34 -9.92 3.25
CA GLU A 176 17.05 -10.51 3.59
C GLU A 176 15.91 -9.48 3.50
N THR A 177 16.13 -8.27 4.02
CA THR A 177 15.16 -7.16 3.93
C THR A 177 14.95 -6.75 2.49
N LEU A 178 16.02 -6.62 1.71
CA LEU A 178 15.93 -6.26 0.30
C LEU A 178 15.18 -7.32 -0.51
N ASP A 179 15.44 -8.60 -0.26
CA ASP A 179 14.69 -9.71 -0.88
C ASP A 179 13.20 -9.66 -0.53
N GLN A 180 12.85 -9.41 0.73
CA GLN A 180 11.46 -9.26 1.15
C GLN A 180 10.78 -8.02 0.55
N PHE A 181 11.52 -6.94 0.37
CA PHE A 181 11.03 -5.74 -0.32
C PHE A 181 10.69 -6.04 -1.77
N PHE A 182 11.59 -6.66 -2.54
CA PHE A 182 11.32 -7.03 -3.93
C PHE A 182 10.18 -8.05 -4.07
N ARG A 183 10.05 -9.01 -3.15
CA ARG A 183 8.93 -9.96 -3.11
C ARG A 183 7.59 -9.33 -2.72
N SER A 184 7.56 -8.09 -2.26
CA SER A 184 6.31 -7.39 -1.96
C SER A 184 5.61 -6.84 -3.20
N VAL A 185 6.31 -6.79 -4.33
CA VAL A 185 5.77 -6.30 -5.61
C VAL A 185 4.61 -7.18 -6.07
N THR A 186 3.48 -6.54 -6.34
CA THR A 186 2.24 -7.21 -6.75
C THR A 186 1.78 -6.66 -8.11
N PRO A 187 1.69 -7.47 -9.16
CA PRO A 187 1.29 -7.01 -10.48
C PRO A 187 -0.20 -6.61 -10.53
N ASN A 188 -0.54 -5.76 -11.49
CA ASN A 188 -1.92 -5.55 -11.91
C ASN A 188 -2.43 -6.74 -12.72
N THR A 189 -3.68 -7.12 -12.52
CA THR A 189 -4.39 -8.12 -13.33
C THR A 189 -5.35 -7.49 -14.32
N GLY A 190 -5.32 -6.16 -14.45
CA GLY A 190 -6.08 -5.35 -15.39
C GLY A 190 -5.51 -3.93 -15.44
N PRO A 191 -5.97 -3.08 -16.36
CA PRO A 191 -5.51 -1.70 -16.47
C PRO A 191 -5.89 -0.90 -15.23
N TYR A 192 -5.03 0.07 -14.88
CA TYR A 192 -5.32 1.03 -13.83
C TYR A 192 -6.50 1.92 -14.25
N ASP A 193 -7.43 2.13 -13.31
CA ASP A 193 -8.60 2.99 -13.48
C ASP A 193 -8.96 3.62 -12.13
N ALA A 194 -8.69 4.92 -11.99
CA ALA A 194 -8.94 5.65 -10.75
C ALA A 194 -10.44 5.73 -10.41
N GLY A 195 -11.31 5.76 -11.43
CA GLY A 195 -12.76 5.75 -11.29
C GLY A 195 -13.24 4.45 -10.66
N VAL A 196 -12.85 3.31 -11.23
CA VAL A 196 -13.19 1.97 -10.73
C VAL A 196 -12.69 1.77 -9.30
N ILE A 197 -11.46 2.21 -9.01
CA ILE A 197 -10.88 2.08 -7.66
C ILE A 197 -11.66 2.94 -6.66
N SER A 198 -11.93 4.20 -6.99
CA SER A 198 -12.65 5.11 -6.09
C SER A 198 -14.11 4.71 -5.88
N ASP A 199 -14.79 4.12 -6.88
CA ASP A 199 -16.14 3.57 -6.74
C ASP A 199 -16.16 2.39 -5.76
N ALA A 200 -15.19 1.49 -5.86
CA ALA A 200 -15.09 0.34 -4.98
C ALA A 200 -14.77 0.75 -3.52
N ILE A 201 -13.89 1.77 -3.32
CA ILE A 201 -13.61 2.30 -1.98
C ILE A 201 -14.83 3.07 -1.44
N SER A 202 -15.54 3.81 -2.28
CA SER A 202 -16.80 4.46 -1.90
C SER A 202 -17.83 3.42 -1.39
N ALA A 203 -17.99 2.31 -2.13
CA ALA A 203 -18.86 1.21 -1.70
C ALA A 203 -18.40 0.58 -0.36
N LEU A 204 -17.09 0.57 -0.07
CA LEU A 204 -16.60 0.16 1.24
C LEU A 204 -17.07 1.13 2.34
N PHE A 205 -16.94 2.45 2.14
CA PHE A 205 -17.43 3.46 3.09
C PHE A 205 -18.95 3.46 3.25
N ASP A 206 -19.72 3.11 2.21
CA ASP A 206 -21.18 2.89 2.34
C ASP A 206 -21.50 1.72 3.25
N ARG A 207 -20.68 0.68 3.23
CA ARG A 207 -20.85 -0.51 4.06
C ARG A 207 -20.37 -0.33 5.49
N THR A 208 -19.25 0.37 5.69
CA THR A 208 -18.59 0.51 7.01
C THR A 208 -19.00 1.77 7.76
N GLY A 209 -19.59 2.74 7.07
CA GLY A 209 -19.90 4.06 7.62
C GLY A 209 -18.70 5.00 7.65
N PRO A 210 -18.76 6.06 8.48
CA PRO A 210 -17.70 7.07 8.59
C PRO A 210 -16.36 6.48 8.98
N GLY A 211 -15.29 6.97 8.34
CA GLY A 211 -13.93 6.51 8.63
C GLY A 211 -12.86 7.43 8.04
N ILE A 212 -11.61 7.08 8.28
CA ILE A 212 -10.42 7.81 7.86
C ILE A 212 -9.77 7.04 6.70
N LEU A 213 -9.42 7.72 5.62
CA LEU A 213 -8.77 7.11 4.47
C LEU A 213 -7.26 7.39 4.51
N PHE A 214 -6.46 6.33 4.63
CA PHE A 214 -5.01 6.40 4.41
C PHE A 214 -4.74 5.97 2.98
N THR A 215 -3.91 6.75 2.29
CA THR A 215 -3.48 6.44 0.92
C THR A 215 -1.97 6.44 0.82
N HIS A 216 -1.44 5.65 -0.10
CA HIS A 216 -0.02 5.66 -0.43
C HIS A 216 0.17 5.78 -1.95
N SER A 217 1.12 6.62 -2.37
CA SER A 217 1.60 6.68 -3.75
C SER A 217 0.47 6.90 -4.77
N GLN A 218 0.32 5.99 -5.75
CA GLN A 218 -0.76 6.01 -6.75
C GLN A 218 -2.16 6.05 -6.13
N GLY A 219 -2.32 5.52 -4.91
CA GLY A 219 -3.59 5.56 -4.17
C GLY A 219 -4.08 6.96 -3.84
N GLY A 220 -3.24 8.00 -3.95
CA GLY A 220 -3.64 9.40 -3.73
C GLY A 220 -4.77 9.83 -4.65
N GLY A 221 -4.64 9.64 -5.97
CA GLY A 221 -5.67 10.02 -6.95
C GLY A 221 -7.04 9.39 -6.67
N PRO A 222 -7.16 8.05 -6.59
CA PRO A 222 -8.41 7.42 -6.17
C PRO A 222 -8.89 7.87 -4.79
N GLY A 223 -7.98 8.21 -3.87
CA GLY A 223 -8.32 8.71 -2.55
C GLY A 223 -9.07 10.05 -2.60
N TRP A 224 -8.59 11.01 -3.39
CA TRP A 224 -9.29 12.28 -3.60
C TRP A 224 -10.67 12.07 -4.23
N LEU A 225 -10.75 11.25 -5.27
CA LEU A 225 -12.01 10.92 -5.93
C LEU A 225 -12.99 10.21 -4.98
N THR A 226 -12.51 9.36 -4.09
CA THR A 226 -13.36 8.71 -3.09
C THR A 226 -13.99 9.73 -2.14
N ALA A 227 -13.21 10.70 -1.64
CA ALA A 227 -13.74 11.74 -0.76
C ALA A 227 -14.74 12.68 -1.46
N ILE A 228 -14.57 12.90 -2.77
CA ILE A 228 -15.55 13.61 -3.59
C ILE A 228 -16.86 12.83 -3.69
N LYS A 229 -16.78 11.50 -3.84
CA LYS A 229 -17.94 10.61 -4.04
C LYS A 229 -18.66 10.28 -2.74
N ASN A 230 -17.96 10.22 -1.61
CA ASN A 230 -18.52 9.66 -0.37
C ASN A 230 -18.26 10.54 0.86
N PRO A 231 -19.31 11.11 1.47
CA PRO A 231 -19.20 11.98 2.65
C PRO A 231 -18.82 11.23 3.94
N ASN A 232 -18.76 9.87 3.90
CA ASN A 232 -18.28 9.07 5.01
C ASN A 232 -16.76 9.12 5.16
N VAL A 233 -16.00 9.61 4.17
CA VAL A 233 -14.58 9.94 4.35
C VAL A 233 -14.49 11.17 5.24
N LYS A 234 -13.93 11.02 6.45
CA LYS A 234 -13.84 12.09 7.47
C LYS A 234 -12.50 12.79 7.49
N ALA A 235 -11.46 12.15 6.98
CA ALA A 235 -10.14 12.74 6.78
C ALA A 235 -9.35 11.91 5.77
N ILE A 236 -8.31 12.52 5.20
CA ILE A 236 -7.33 11.80 4.39
C ILE A 236 -5.94 12.00 4.98
N VAL A 237 -5.22 10.88 5.14
CA VAL A 237 -3.78 10.85 5.41
C VAL A 237 -3.10 10.27 4.17
N ALA A 238 -2.40 11.10 3.42
CA ALA A 238 -1.74 10.69 2.18
C ALA A 238 -0.22 10.59 2.39
N LEU A 239 0.32 9.38 2.23
CA LEU A 239 1.74 9.12 2.27
C LEU A 239 2.27 9.14 0.84
N GLU A 240 3.06 10.14 0.52
CA GLU A 240 3.71 10.33 -0.79
C GLU A 240 2.77 10.16 -1.99
N PRO A 241 1.67 10.90 -2.12
CA PRO A 241 0.78 10.78 -3.26
C PRO A 241 1.55 10.98 -4.57
N GLY A 242 1.39 10.03 -5.51
CA GLY A 242 2.23 9.93 -6.71
C GLY A 242 1.56 10.39 -8.01
N SER A 243 0.23 10.56 -8.00
CA SER A 243 -0.53 10.90 -9.22
C SER A 243 -1.94 11.36 -8.87
N GLY A 244 -2.69 11.80 -9.89
CA GLY A 244 -4.08 12.18 -9.76
C GLY A 244 -4.28 13.45 -8.91
N PHE A 245 -3.39 14.43 -9.05
CA PHE A 245 -3.59 15.74 -8.43
C PHE A 245 -4.67 16.48 -9.20
N ILE A 246 -5.85 16.56 -8.60
CA ILE A 246 -7.03 17.19 -9.19
C ILE A 246 -7.14 18.66 -8.76
N PHE A 247 -7.50 19.54 -9.69
CA PHE A 247 -7.68 20.96 -9.45
C PHE A 247 -9.03 21.42 -10.02
N PRO A 248 -9.58 22.57 -9.56
CA PRO A 248 -10.76 23.16 -10.18
C PRO A 248 -10.54 23.43 -11.67
N GLU A 249 -11.55 23.22 -12.49
CA GLU A 249 -11.54 23.67 -13.88
C GLU A 249 -11.19 25.18 -13.95
N GLY A 250 -10.21 25.50 -14.82
CA GLY A 250 -9.71 26.88 -14.97
C GLY A 250 -8.62 27.29 -13.99
N GLU A 251 -8.24 26.44 -13.02
CA GLU A 251 -7.17 26.71 -12.05
C GLU A 251 -6.03 25.68 -12.11
N LEU A 252 -5.91 24.94 -13.22
CA LEU A 252 -4.84 23.96 -13.37
C LEU A 252 -3.47 24.63 -13.39
N PRO A 253 -2.51 24.18 -12.57
CA PRO A 253 -1.13 24.58 -12.74
C PRO A 253 -0.55 24.00 -14.03
N ASP A 254 0.59 24.57 -14.45
CA ASP A 254 1.32 24.01 -15.58
C ASP A 254 1.79 22.58 -15.30
N ALA A 255 1.81 21.78 -16.36
CA ALA A 255 2.39 20.43 -16.33
C ALA A 255 3.88 20.50 -15.96
N MET A 256 4.34 19.53 -15.18
CA MET A 256 5.71 19.52 -14.64
C MET A 256 6.56 18.45 -15.31
N PRO A 257 7.49 18.82 -16.21
CA PRO A 257 8.39 17.87 -16.83
C PRO A 257 9.40 17.32 -15.81
N SER A 258 9.71 16.03 -15.94
CA SER A 258 10.76 15.35 -15.19
C SER A 258 11.51 14.35 -16.07
N ALA A 259 12.65 13.85 -15.59
CA ALA A 259 13.39 12.79 -16.25
C ALA A 259 12.60 11.46 -16.40
N ALA A 260 11.50 11.32 -15.66
CA ALA A 260 10.62 10.15 -15.73
C ALA A 260 9.38 10.35 -16.62
N GLY A 261 9.21 11.52 -17.19
CA GLY A 261 8.03 11.96 -17.95
C GLY A 261 7.37 13.19 -17.31
N THR A 262 6.31 13.66 -17.92
CA THR A 262 5.59 14.86 -17.46
C THR A 262 4.50 14.46 -16.45
N LEU A 263 4.42 15.20 -15.34
CA LEU A 263 3.31 15.08 -14.40
C LEU A 263 2.24 16.10 -14.80
N GLU A 264 1.09 15.59 -15.21
CA GLU A 264 -0.07 16.41 -15.59
C GLU A 264 -1.02 16.57 -14.39
N PRO A 265 -1.53 17.79 -14.11
CA PRO A 265 -2.68 17.97 -13.23
C PRO A 265 -3.97 17.55 -13.94
N GLU A 266 -4.98 17.16 -13.15
CA GLU A 266 -6.28 16.74 -13.66
C GLU A 266 -7.36 17.77 -13.28
N ALA A 267 -8.29 18.06 -14.19
CA ALA A 267 -9.39 19.00 -13.93
C ALA A 267 -10.61 18.28 -13.34
N VAL A 268 -11.26 18.92 -12.37
CA VAL A 268 -12.58 18.51 -11.88
C VAL A 268 -13.48 19.75 -11.76
N PRO A 269 -14.82 19.60 -11.84
CA PRO A 269 -15.73 20.69 -11.55
C PRO A 269 -15.46 21.30 -10.18
N LEU A 270 -15.54 22.63 -10.07
CA LEU A 270 -15.32 23.32 -8.79
C LEU A 270 -16.19 22.76 -7.66
N SER A 271 -17.45 22.46 -7.92
CA SER A 271 -18.38 21.87 -6.95
C SER A 271 -17.93 20.50 -6.41
N ASP A 272 -17.13 19.76 -7.19
CA ASP A 272 -16.53 18.50 -6.75
C ASP A 272 -15.26 18.76 -5.93
N PHE A 273 -14.41 19.67 -6.39
CA PHE A 273 -13.21 20.05 -5.65
C PHE A 273 -13.54 20.60 -4.25
N GLU A 274 -14.59 21.43 -4.12
CA GLU A 274 -15.06 21.96 -2.84
C GLU A 274 -15.46 20.90 -1.81
N LYS A 275 -15.74 19.65 -2.24
CA LYS A 275 -16.01 18.56 -1.29
C LYS A 275 -14.75 18.18 -0.50
N LEU A 276 -13.57 18.33 -1.09
CA LEU A 276 -12.28 18.09 -0.41
C LEU A 276 -12.00 19.13 0.68
N THR A 277 -12.54 20.33 0.54
CA THR A 277 -12.33 21.40 1.54
C THR A 277 -13.10 21.17 2.85
N ARG A 278 -14.00 20.17 2.89
CA ARG A 278 -14.86 19.89 4.03
C ARG A 278 -14.26 18.92 5.04
N ILE A 279 -13.09 18.37 4.73
CA ILE A 279 -12.40 17.38 5.56
C ILE A 279 -10.95 17.79 5.78
N PRO A 280 -10.36 17.49 6.95
CA PRO A 280 -8.92 17.71 7.14
C PRO A 280 -8.11 16.72 6.31
N ILE A 281 -7.04 17.22 5.69
CA ILE A 281 -6.14 16.45 4.85
C ILE A 281 -4.70 16.70 5.28
N VAL A 282 -3.90 15.65 5.43
CA VAL A 282 -2.46 15.74 5.63
C VAL A 282 -1.72 14.90 4.59
N ILE A 283 -0.66 15.49 4.03
CA ILE A 283 0.24 14.84 3.09
C ILE A 283 1.63 14.78 3.71
N TYR A 284 2.26 13.61 3.69
CA TYR A 284 3.64 13.41 4.13
C TYR A 284 4.51 13.05 2.95
N TYR A 285 5.69 13.65 2.87
CA TYR A 285 6.74 13.30 1.94
C TYR A 285 8.05 13.02 2.67
N GLY A 286 8.78 12.00 2.23
CA GLY A 286 10.07 11.57 2.79
C GLY A 286 11.25 12.45 2.39
N ASP A 287 12.42 11.84 2.21
CA ASP A 287 13.70 12.52 1.97
C ASP A 287 14.30 12.15 0.59
N ASN A 288 15.50 12.65 0.35
CA ASN A 288 16.31 12.40 -0.85
C ASN A 288 15.67 12.94 -2.15
N PHE A 289 15.01 14.09 -2.06
CA PHE A 289 14.54 14.85 -3.21
C PHE A 289 15.59 15.87 -3.65
N PRO A 290 15.89 15.99 -4.96
CA PRO A 290 16.69 17.09 -5.46
C PRO A 290 15.85 18.38 -5.40
N THR A 291 16.51 19.51 -5.16
CA THR A 291 15.88 20.85 -5.23
C THR A 291 15.73 21.35 -6.66
N GLU A 292 16.65 20.93 -7.52
CA GLU A 292 16.71 21.32 -8.94
C GLU A 292 16.46 20.11 -9.86
N PRO A 293 16.03 20.33 -11.11
CA PRO A 293 15.92 19.28 -12.11
C PRO A 293 17.21 18.49 -12.26
N THR A 294 17.08 17.16 -12.35
CA THR A 294 18.21 16.24 -12.51
C THR A 294 17.89 15.17 -13.53
N THR A 295 18.94 14.51 -14.05
CA THR A 295 18.81 13.34 -14.92
C THR A 295 18.49 12.05 -14.17
N GLU A 296 18.56 12.08 -12.85
CA GLU A 296 18.24 10.94 -11.97
C GLU A 296 16.73 10.68 -11.98
N ARG A 297 16.31 9.72 -12.79
CA ARG A 297 14.92 9.44 -13.11
C ARG A 297 14.01 9.33 -11.87
N GLY A 298 14.41 8.52 -10.89
CA GLY A 298 13.61 8.30 -9.68
C GLY A 298 13.47 9.55 -8.84
N GLN A 299 14.59 10.22 -8.56
CA GLN A 299 14.60 11.42 -7.72
C GLN A 299 13.85 12.60 -8.36
N ASP A 300 14.08 12.84 -9.66
CA ASP A 300 13.42 13.94 -10.38
C ASP A 300 11.92 13.71 -10.52
N ASN A 301 11.51 12.46 -10.66
CA ASN A 301 10.11 12.07 -10.66
C ASN A 301 9.38 12.47 -9.37
N TRP A 302 10.04 12.33 -8.22
CA TRP A 302 9.45 12.70 -6.94
C TRP A 302 9.58 14.19 -6.62
N ARG A 303 10.61 14.88 -7.15
CA ARG A 303 10.73 16.34 -7.06
C ARG A 303 9.48 17.04 -7.60
N VAL A 304 9.03 16.66 -8.79
CA VAL A 304 7.83 17.29 -9.38
C VAL A 304 6.55 16.93 -8.64
N ARG A 305 6.47 15.74 -8.02
CA ARG A 305 5.31 15.34 -7.21
C ARG A 305 5.20 16.13 -5.92
N LEU A 306 6.33 16.35 -5.24
CA LEU A 306 6.37 17.22 -4.08
C LEU A 306 5.98 18.66 -4.44
N ALA A 307 6.47 19.18 -5.58
CA ALA A 307 6.12 20.51 -6.06
C ALA A 307 4.61 20.61 -6.39
N MET A 308 4.06 19.64 -7.11
CA MET A 308 2.63 19.59 -7.45
C MET A 308 1.76 19.46 -6.19
N ALA A 309 2.17 18.66 -5.23
CA ALA A 309 1.46 18.51 -3.95
C ALA A 309 1.39 19.82 -3.16
N ARG A 310 2.44 20.67 -3.21
CA ARG A 310 2.42 22.02 -2.60
C ARG A 310 1.35 22.89 -3.26
N LEU A 311 1.32 22.95 -4.60
CA LEU A 311 0.30 23.68 -5.34
C LEU A 311 -1.10 23.16 -5.05
N TRP A 312 -1.25 21.86 -4.90
CA TRP A 312 -2.53 21.23 -4.58
C TRP A 312 -3.03 21.61 -3.18
N VAL A 313 -2.16 21.58 -2.18
CA VAL A 313 -2.49 22.00 -0.81
C VAL A 313 -2.87 23.50 -0.79
N ASP A 314 -2.14 24.33 -1.53
CA ASP A 314 -2.47 25.75 -1.65
C ASP A 314 -3.84 25.97 -2.32
N ALA A 315 -4.19 25.15 -3.34
CA ALA A 315 -5.49 25.23 -3.99
C ALA A 315 -6.61 24.82 -3.01
N VAL A 316 -6.49 23.70 -2.29
CA VAL A 316 -7.49 23.28 -1.28
C VAL A 316 -7.70 24.38 -0.24
N ASN A 317 -6.62 24.99 0.26
CA ASN A 317 -6.69 26.01 1.30
C ASN A 317 -7.24 27.36 0.76
N ARG A 318 -6.95 27.73 -0.49
CA ARG A 318 -7.57 28.92 -1.13
C ARG A 318 -9.10 28.80 -1.22
N HIS A 319 -9.60 27.59 -1.42
CA HIS A 319 -11.04 27.29 -1.44
C HIS A 319 -11.64 27.03 -0.04
N GLY A 320 -10.93 27.42 1.03
CA GLY A 320 -11.43 27.37 2.42
C GLY A 320 -11.29 26.00 3.08
N GLY A 321 -10.49 25.09 2.52
CA GLY A 321 -10.19 23.79 3.11
C GLY A 321 -9.08 23.83 4.17
N GLU A 322 -8.78 22.66 4.72
CA GLU A 322 -7.71 22.45 5.69
C GLU A 322 -6.80 21.32 5.23
N ALA A 323 -5.86 21.63 4.35
CA ALA A 323 -4.84 20.70 3.90
C ALA A 323 -3.46 21.12 4.42
N ARG A 324 -2.64 20.12 4.82
CA ARG A 324 -1.25 20.35 5.25
C ARG A 324 -0.33 19.44 4.45
N LEU A 325 0.84 19.96 4.06
CA LEU A 325 1.94 19.17 3.54
C LEU A 325 3.10 19.21 4.54
N ILE A 326 3.59 18.05 4.91
CA ILE A 326 4.74 17.85 5.77
C ILE A 326 5.83 17.15 4.97
N HIS A 327 6.84 17.90 4.57
CA HIS A 327 8.07 17.34 4.02
C HIS A 327 8.99 17.04 5.21
N LEU A 328 9.21 15.76 5.50
CA LEU A 328 9.86 15.30 6.73
C LEU A 328 11.20 15.96 7.02
N PRO A 329 12.09 16.19 6.03
CA PRO A 329 13.34 16.91 6.26
C PRO A 329 13.18 18.33 6.83
N GLU A 330 12.06 19.02 6.54
CA GLU A 330 11.78 20.37 7.03
C GLU A 330 11.46 20.41 8.54
N ILE A 331 11.08 19.25 9.09
CA ILE A 331 10.86 19.06 10.53
C ILE A 331 11.96 18.24 11.21
N GLY A 332 13.09 18.02 10.54
CA GLY A 332 14.28 17.36 11.08
C GLY A 332 14.29 15.82 10.95
N ILE A 333 13.26 15.20 10.36
CA ILE A 333 13.19 13.75 10.12
C ILE A 333 13.75 13.47 8.74
N ARG A 334 14.79 12.61 8.66
CA ARG A 334 15.56 12.40 7.45
C ARG A 334 15.72 10.95 7.06
N GLY A 335 16.03 10.74 5.77
CA GLY A 335 16.36 9.44 5.21
C GLY A 335 15.14 8.59 4.86
N ASN A 336 13.94 9.09 5.04
CA ASN A 336 12.73 8.34 4.72
C ASN A 336 12.62 8.09 3.21
N THR A 337 12.31 6.84 2.88
CA THR A 337 12.10 6.35 1.52
C THR A 337 10.69 6.72 1.03
N HIS A 338 10.30 6.15 -0.11
CA HIS A 338 8.90 6.22 -0.56
C HIS A 338 7.92 5.47 0.37
N PHE A 339 8.41 4.54 1.19
CA PHE A 339 7.59 3.68 2.04
C PHE A 339 7.63 4.11 3.51
N LEU A 340 7.18 5.33 3.80
CA LEU A 340 7.17 5.90 5.15
C LEU A 340 6.61 4.96 6.22
N MET A 341 5.60 4.14 5.84
CA MET A 341 4.96 3.18 6.73
C MET A 341 5.81 1.93 7.03
N SER A 342 6.89 1.72 6.28
CA SER A 342 7.81 0.58 6.42
C SER A 342 9.22 0.95 6.81
N ASP A 343 9.57 2.24 6.73
CA ASP A 343 10.89 2.75 7.08
C ASP A 343 11.29 2.42 8.52
N LEU A 344 12.58 2.43 8.84
CA LEU A 344 13.11 2.08 10.17
C LEU A 344 12.49 2.92 11.29
N ASN A 345 12.10 4.15 10.99
CA ASN A 345 11.43 5.06 11.91
C ASN A 345 9.89 5.10 11.74
N ASN A 346 9.27 4.04 11.20
CA ASN A 346 7.83 4.01 10.94
C ASN A 346 6.97 4.28 12.17
N LEU A 347 7.46 3.95 13.37
CA LEU A 347 6.78 4.26 14.64
C LEU A 347 6.68 5.78 14.85
N GLU A 348 7.76 6.53 14.59
CA GLU A 348 7.79 7.99 14.66
C GLU A 348 6.82 8.61 13.65
N ILE A 349 6.76 8.06 12.42
CA ILE A 349 5.81 8.51 11.39
C ILE A 349 4.36 8.21 11.83
N ALA A 350 4.10 7.03 12.40
CA ALA A 350 2.78 6.70 12.95
C ALA A 350 2.37 7.64 14.10
N ASP A 351 3.32 8.10 14.91
CA ASP A 351 3.07 9.08 15.98
C ASP A 351 2.76 10.49 15.40
N LEU A 352 3.42 10.90 14.30
CA LEU A 352 3.06 12.13 13.59
C LEU A 352 1.62 12.08 13.09
N VAL A 353 1.25 10.97 12.46
CA VAL A 353 -0.12 10.77 11.97
C VAL A 353 -1.12 10.75 13.12
N ALA A 354 -0.83 10.04 14.22
CA ALA A 354 -1.71 9.98 15.38
C ALA A 354 -1.92 11.36 16.02
N ARG A 355 -0.88 12.19 16.10
CA ARG A 355 -1.01 13.59 16.56
C ARG A 355 -1.94 14.40 15.66
N PHE A 356 -1.81 14.29 14.34
CA PHE A 356 -2.74 14.96 13.40
C PHE A 356 -4.19 14.51 13.64
N LEU A 357 -4.43 13.21 13.81
CA LEU A 357 -5.80 12.70 14.05
C LEU A 357 -6.35 13.25 15.37
N ALA A 358 -5.56 13.29 16.44
CA ALA A 358 -5.95 13.86 17.72
C ALA A 358 -6.22 15.36 17.64
N GLU A 359 -5.38 16.14 16.93
CA GLU A 359 -5.61 17.57 16.68
C GLU A 359 -6.94 17.86 15.97
N LYS A 360 -7.43 16.90 15.18
CA LYS A 360 -8.69 16.98 14.42
C LYS A 360 -9.87 16.33 15.13
N ASN A 361 -9.71 15.83 16.35
CA ASN A 361 -10.72 15.08 17.11
C ASN A 361 -11.26 13.87 16.34
N LEU A 362 -10.36 13.15 15.67
CA LEU A 362 -10.66 11.96 14.87
C LEU A 362 -10.15 10.66 15.53
N ASP A 363 -9.67 10.78 16.75
CA ASP A 363 -9.12 9.71 17.56
C ASP A 363 -10.10 9.14 18.58
#